data_87e7b202d735481a62da3b9f7aa7207e
#
_entry.id   87e7b202d735481a62da3b9f7aa7207e
#
_cell.length_a   1.000
_cell.length_b   1.000
_cell.length_c   1.000
_cell.angle_alpha   90.00
_cell.angle_beta   90.00
_cell.angle_gamma   90.00
#
_symmetry.space_group_name_H-M   'P 1'
#
loop_
_entity.id
_entity.type
_entity.pdbx_description
1 polymer ?
#
loop_
_entity_poly.entity_id
_entity_poly.type
_entity_poly.pdbx_seq_one_letter_code
_entity_poly.pdbx_strand_id
1 'polypeptide(L)'
;MRNISKYVDAIKGNIAFRVGQSAQENFDLIDDARPRDIWFHVSQESSCHVVATLPEGNKYDKKQLHKIAVQGAVICKQHCRYKSEKDIRVIYTTISNVKKGNYVGTVFVEDYKTLTI
;
A
#
# COMPACT_ATOMS: atom_id res chain seq x y z
N MET A 1 -11.84 -3.10 8.51
CA MET A 1 -10.47 -2.70 8.12
C MET A 1 -9.46 -3.39 9.01
N ARG A 2 -8.40 -3.93 8.43
CA ARG A 2 -7.41 -4.69 9.18
C ARG A 2 -6.13 -3.87 9.35
N ASN A 3 -5.58 -3.86 10.57
CA ASN A 3 -4.32 -3.18 10.88
C ASN A 3 -3.25 -4.23 11.14
N ILE A 4 -2.08 -4.05 10.51
CA ILE A 4 -0.95 -4.97 10.64
C ILE A 4 0.30 -4.14 10.93
N SER A 5 1.02 -4.49 12.00
CA SER A 5 2.30 -3.87 12.31
C SER A 5 3.41 -4.81 11.89
N LYS A 6 4.39 -4.29 11.13
CA LYS A 6 5.57 -5.06 10.70
C LYS A 6 6.84 -4.35 11.10
N TYR A 7 7.76 -5.09 11.69
CA TYR A 7 9.11 -4.60 11.93
C TYR A 7 9.88 -4.58 10.60
N VAL A 8 10.48 -3.44 10.31
CA VAL A 8 11.31 -3.27 9.11
C VAL A 8 12.74 -3.02 9.57
N ASP A 9 13.61 -4.00 9.36
CA ASP A 9 14.98 -3.95 9.87
C ASP A 9 15.77 -2.74 9.36
N ALA A 10 15.56 -2.37 8.10
CA ALA A 10 16.26 -1.25 7.48
C ALA A 10 16.04 0.08 8.19
N ILE A 11 14.93 0.24 8.91
CA ILE A 11 14.61 1.47 9.66
C ILE A 11 14.65 1.25 11.18
N LYS A 12 14.95 0.01 11.63
CA LYS A 12 14.96 -0.36 13.04
C LYS A 12 13.69 0.02 13.78
N GLY A 13 12.54 -0.22 13.13
CA GLY A 13 11.27 0.15 13.71
C GLY A 13 10.10 -0.52 13.01
N ASN A 14 8.91 -0.32 13.57
CA ASN A 14 7.68 -0.88 13.03
C ASN A 14 6.98 0.12 12.10
N ILE A 15 6.35 -0.42 11.06
CA ILE A 15 5.45 0.34 10.18
C ILE A 15 4.06 -0.25 10.33
N ALA A 16 3.08 0.61 10.48
CA ALA A 16 1.67 0.23 10.50
C ALA A 16 1.14 0.17 9.07
N PHE A 17 0.57 -0.97 8.71
CA PHE A 17 -0.10 -1.17 7.41
C PHE A 17 -1.59 -1.35 7.66
N ARG A 18 -2.41 -0.67 6.89
CA ARG A 18 -3.87 -0.77 6.97
C ARG A 18 -4.38 -1.41 5.69
N VAL A 19 -5.23 -2.41 5.82
CA VAL A 19 -5.78 -3.17 4.69
C VAL A 19 -7.27 -2.88 4.57
N GLY A 20 -7.69 -2.32 3.44
CA GLY A 20 -9.08 -2.11 3.11
C GLY A 20 -9.64 -3.37 2.44
N GLN A 21 -10.73 -3.91 2.97
CA GLN A 21 -11.32 -5.17 2.52
C GLN A 21 -12.67 -5.01 1.82
N SER A 22 -13.10 -3.76 1.63
CA SER A 22 -14.32 -3.43 0.90
C SER A 22 -14.09 -2.15 0.10
N ALA A 23 -14.98 -1.88 -0.86
CA ALA A 23 -14.89 -0.66 -1.66
C ALA A 23 -14.92 0.60 -0.78
N GLN A 24 -15.81 0.62 0.23
CA GLN A 24 -15.90 1.76 1.13
C GLN A 24 -14.64 1.91 1.98
N GLU A 25 -14.13 0.79 2.52
CA GLU A 25 -12.88 0.84 3.31
C GLU A 25 -11.70 1.33 2.48
N ASN A 26 -11.65 0.97 1.19
CA ASN A 26 -10.60 1.44 0.29
C ASN A 26 -10.65 2.96 0.12
N PHE A 27 -11.85 3.55 0.04
CA PHE A 27 -12.00 5.00 0.03
C PHE A 27 -11.63 5.63 1.37
N ASP A 28 -12.03 5.00 2.48
CA ASP A 28 -11.71 5.49 3.82
C ASP A 28 -10.20 5.52 4.05
N LEU A 29 -9.47 4.52 3.54
CA LEU A 29 -8.01 4.50 3.60
C LEU A 29 -7.39 5.73 2.94
N ILE A 30 -7.88 6.08 1.76
CA ILE A 30 -7.36 7.23 1.01
C ILE A 30 -7.65 8.53 1.77
N ASP A 31 -8.88 8.65 2.30
CA ASP A 31 -9.28 9.85 3.05
C ASP A 31 -8.49 10.04 4.33
N ASP A 32 -8.16 8.95 5.03
CA ASP A 32 -7.45 9.01 6.31
C ASP A 32 -5.93 9.11 6.15
N ALA A 33 -5.40 8.78 4.99
CA ALA A 33 -3.95 8.77 4.77
C ALA A 33 -3.40 10.18 4.54
N ARG A 34 -2.11 10.32 4.85
CA ARG A 34 -1.37 11.57 4.59
C ARG A 34 -0.65 11.47 3.24
N PRO A 35 -0.31 12.62 2.62
CA PRO A 35 0.26 12.62 1.26
C PRO A 35 1.51 11.76 1.07
N ARG A 36 2.35 11.61 2.10
CA ARG A 36 3.59 10.83 2.00
C ARG A 36 3.41 9.35 2.32
N ASP A 37 2.24 8.93 2.82
CA ASP A 37 1.97 7.52 3.08
C ASP A 37 1.98 6.74 1.76
N ILE A 38 2.29 5.45 1.83
CA ILE A 38 2.46 4.62 0.63
C ILE A 38 1.21 3.77 0.43
N TRP A 39 0.68 3.82 -0.78
CA TRP A 39 -0.50 3.06 -1.21
C TRP A 39 -0.08 1.89 -2.12
N PHE A 40 -0.75 0.74 -1.96
CA PHE A 40 -0.45 -0.49 -2.68
C PHE A 40 -1.73 -1.09 -3.26
N HIS A 41 -1.59 -1.70 -4.44
CA HIS A 41 -2.69 -2.39 -5.11
C HIS A 41 -2.12 -3.39 -6.12
N VAL A 42 -2.79 -4.53 -6.31
CA VAL A 42 -2.39 -5.48 -7.36
C VAL A 42 -2.65 -4.85 -8.73
N SER A 43 -1.67 -4.97 -9.62
CA SER A 43 -1.74 -4.34 -10.94
C SER A 43 -2.85 -4.96 -11.79
N GLN A 44 -3.71 -4.11 -12.37
CA GLN A 44 -4.73 -4.48 -13.36
C GLN A 44 -5.77 -5.49 -12.87
N GLU A 45 -5.84 -5.72 -11.56
CA GLU A 45 -6.77 -6.68 -10.98
C GLU A 45 -7.54 -6.02 -9.84
N SER A 46 -8.72 -6.55 -9.54
CA SER A 46 -9.44 -6.16 -8.35
C SER A 46 -8.75 -6.75 -7.13
N SER A 47 -8.38 -5.91 -6.17
CA SER A 47 -7.72 -6.38 -4.95
C SER A 47 -8.03 -5.44 -3.79
N CYS A 48 -7.57 -5.82 -2.59
CA CYS A 48 -7.57 -4.91 -1.46
C CYS A 48 -6.62 -3.73 -1.73
N HIS A 49 -6.87 -2.62 -1.07
CA HIS A 49 -5.91 -1.52 -0.99
C HIS A 49 -5.15 -1.65 0.32
N VAL A 50 -3.88 -1.31 0.30
CA VAL A 50 -3.05 -1.28 1.51
C VAL A 50 -2.40 0.09 1.60
N VAL A 51 -2.33 0.65 2.80
CA VAL A 51 -1.62 1.90 3.06
C VAL A 51 -0.62 1.70 4.18
N ALA A 52 0.65 2.03 3.90
CA ALA A 52 1.69 2.10 4.91
C ALA A 52 1.69 3.50 5.51
N THR A 53 1.48 3.59 6.82
CA THR A 53 1.50 4.86 7.54
C THR A 53 2.94 5.15 7.97
N LEU A 54 3.55 6.16 7.36
CA LEU A 54 4.91 6.56 7.71
C LEU A 54 4.89 7.49 8.93
N PRO A 55 5.69 7.18 9.98
CA PRO A 55 5.74 8.03 11.16
C PRO A 55 6.14 9.46 10.83
N GLU A 56 5.49 10.43 11.47
CA GLU A 56 5.82 11.84 11.30
C GLU A 56 7.22 12.15 11.83
N GLY A 57 7.88 13.10 11.15
CA GLY A 57 9.21 13.53 11.54
C GLY A 57 10.34 12.62 11.11
N ASN A 58 10.04 11.41 10.68
CA ASN A 58 11.03 10.48 10.17
C ASN A 58 11.19 10.63 8.67
N LYS A 59 12.44 10.71 8.22
CA LYS A 59 12.78 10.73 6.80
C LYS A 59 13.48 9.43 6.47
N TYR A 60 13.08 8.82 5.36
CA TYR A 60 13.67 7.58 4.91
C TYR A 60 14.33 7.78 3.55
N ASP A 61 15.50 7.17 3.35
CA ASP A 61 16.16 7.17 2.06
C ASP A 61 15.47 6.19 1.09
N LYS A 62 15.92 6.18 -0.16
CA LYS A 62 15.33 5.32 -1.19
C LYS A 62 15.40 3.83 -0.83
N LYS A 63 16.49 3.40 -0.23
CA LYS A 63 16.69 1.99 0.15
C LYS A 63 15.73 1.60 1.27
N GLN A 64 15.57 2.46 2.27
CA GLN A 64 14.64 2.23 3.37
C GLN A 64 13.18 2.21 2.86
N LEU A 65 12.81 3.15 2.00
CA LEU A 65 11.47 3.19 1.41
C LEU A 65 11.20 1.93 0.57
N HIS A 66 12.21 1.44 -0.15
CA HIS A 66 12.07 0.19 -0.91
C HIS A 66 11.79 -1.00 0.02
N LYS A 67 12.47 -1.10 1.15
CA LYS A 67 12.25 -2.17 2.12
C LYS A 67 10.84 -2.11 2.71
N ILE A 68 10.35 -0.91 3.00
CA ILE A 68 8.95 -0.72 3.44
C ILE A 68 7.99 -1.15 2.34
N ALA A 69 8.27 -0.77 1.10
CA ALA A 69 7.43 -1.11 -0.05
C ALA A 69 7.35 -2.61 -0.29
N VAL A 70 8.46 -3.34 -0.11
CA VAL A 70 8.45 -4.81 -0.23
C VAL A 70 7.48 -5.42 0.79
N GLN A 71 7.51 -4.95 2.04
CA GLN A 71 6.59 -5.46 3.07
C GLN A 71 5.14 -5.15 2.73
N GLY A 72 4.86 -3.93 2.26
CA GLY A 72 3.51 -3.55 1.84
C GLY A 72 2.99 -4.37 0.67
N ALA A 73 3.84 -4.64 -0.31
CA ALA A 73 3.49 -5.47 -1.46
C ALA A 73 3.17 -6.91 -1.04
N VAL A 74 3.97 -7.48 -0.13
CA VAL A 74 3.73 -8.81 0.42
C VAL A 74 2.38 -8.86 1.14
N ILE A 75 2.09 -7.88 1.98
CA ILE A 75 0.82 -7.79 2.69
C ILE A 75 -0.35 -7.70 1.70
N CYS A 76 -0.22 -6.85 0.68
CA CYS A 76 -1.24 -6.70 -0.35
C CYS A 76 -1.54 -8.03 -1.04
N LYS A 77 -0.50 -8.76 -1.44
CA LYS A 77 -0.66 -10.08 -2.05
C LYS A 77 -1.33 -11.07 -1.11
N GLN A 78 -0.91 -11.11 0.16
CA GLN A 78 -1.45 -12.05 1.15
C GLN A 78 -2.94 -11.85 1.42
N HIS A 79 -3.45 -10.65 1.22
CA HIS A 79 -4.86 -10.31 1.49
C HIS A 79 -5.71 -10.22 0.22
N CYS A 80 -5.19 -10.66 -0.93
CA CYS A 80 -5.95 -10.72 -2.17
C CYS A 80 -6.18 -12.19 -2.60
N ARG A 81 -7.03 -12.38 -3.62
CA ARG A 81 -7.34 -13.72 -4.14
C ARG A 81 -6.14 -14.39 -4.82
N TYR A 82 -5.08 -13.65 -5.09
CA TYR A 82 -3.89 -14.13 -5.80
C TYR A 82 -2.76 -14.57 -4.87
N LYS A 83 -3.04 -14.75 -3.58
CA LYS A 83 -2.01 -15.04 -2.57
C LYS A 83 -1.17 -16.29 -2.85
N SER A 84 -1.73 -17.25 -3.55
CA SER A 84 -1.06 -18.52 -3.88
C SER A 84 -0.38 -18.50 -5.25
N GLU A 85 -0.52 -17.42 -6.00
CA GLU A 85 0.08 -17.30 -7.32
C GLU A 85 1.48 -16.72 -7.25
N LYS A 86 2.31 -17.04 -8.25
CA LYS A 86 3.66 -16.50 -8.36
C LYS A 86 3.66 -15.26 -9.24
N ASP A 87 4.67 -14.42 -9.04
CA ASP A 87 4.94 -13.27 -9.91
C ASP A 87 3.75 -12.31 -10.03
N ILE A 88 3.13 -12.02 -8.89
CA ILE A 88 2.06 -11.03 -8.83
C ILE A 88 2.68 -9.64 -8.82
N ARG A 89 2.22 -8.77 -9.72
CA ARG A 89 2.67 -7.38 -9.78
C ARG A 89 1.83 -6.53 -8.86
N VAL A 90 2.50 -5.85 -7.94
CA VAL A 90 1.88 -4.90 -7.03
C VAL A 90 2.38 -3.51 -7.38
N ILE A 91 1.46 -2.59 -7.66
CA ILE A 91 1.83 -1.18 -7.88
C ILE A 91 1.82 -0.46 -6.53
N TYR A 92 2.69 0.52 -6.39
CA TYR A 92 2.73 1.36 -5.20
C TYR A 92 3.19 2.76 -5.54
N THR A 93 2.70 3.71 -4.77
CA THR A 93 3.06 5.11 -4.92
C THR A 93 2.66 5.84 -3.63
N THR A 94 3.03 7.10 -3.50
CA THR A 94 2.56 7.89 -2.37
C THR A 94 1.08 8.26 -2.56
N ILE A 95 0.39 8.47 -1.45
CA ILE A 95 -1.04 8.87 -1.48
C ILE A 95 -1.24 10.15 -2.27
N SER A 96 -0.24 11.03 -2.30
CA SER A 96 -0.30 12.28 -3.10
C SER A 96 -0.59 12.02 -4.59
N ASN A 97 -0.26 10.83 -5.10
CA ASN A 97 -0.49 10.43 -6.49
C ASN A 97 -1.76 9.61 -6.69
N VAL A 98 -2.59 9.46 -5.67
CA VAL A 98 -3.80 8.65 -5.71
C VAL A 98 -5.01 9.54 -5.53
N LYS A 99 -5.98 9.45 -6.46
CA LYS A 99 -7.26 10.17 -6.36
C LYS A 99 -8.40 9.18 -6.40
N LYS A 100 -9.44 9.43 -5.61
CA LYS A 100 -10.65 8.60 -5.65
C LYS A 100 -11.29 8.69 -7.03
N GLY A 101 -11.72 7.54 -7.55
CA GLY A 101 -12.39 7.47 -8.84
C GLY A 101 -13.88 7.81 -8.74
N ASN A 102 -14.58 7.62 -9.86
CA ASN A 102 -16.00 7.96 -9.99
C ASN A 102 -16.92 7.00 -9.24
N TYR A 103 -16.45 5.79 -8.95
CA TYR A 103 -17.20 4.76 -8.23
C TYR A 103 -16.45 4.40 -6.95
N VAL A 104 -17.21 4.05 -5.91
CA VAL A 104 -16.64 3.68 -4.61
C VAL A 104 -15.61 2.57 -4.78
N GLY A 105 -14.41 2.78 -4.23
CA GLY A 105 -13.32 1.82 -4.28
C GLY A 105 -12.43 1.90 -5.50
N THR A 106 -12.79 2.70 -6.52
CA THR A 106 -11.94 2.91 -7.69
C THR A 106 -11.03 4.11 -7.51
N VAL A 107 -9.89 4.12 -8.22
CA VAL A 107 -8.90 5.18 -8.09
C VAL A 107 -8.27 5.54 -9.43
N PHE A 108 -7.76 6.77 -9.50
CA PHE A 108 -6.84 7.22 -10.54
C PHE A 108 -5.46 7.36 -9.90
N VAL A 109 -4.45 6.76 -10.50
CA VAL A 109 -3.10 6.69 -9.95
C VAL A 109 -2.07 7.21 -10.95
N GLU A 110 -1.17 8.06 -10.49
CA GLU A 110 -0.08 8.61 -11.30
C GLU A 110 1.27 8.20 -10.69
N ASP A 111 2.32 8.14 -11.54
CA ASP A 111 3.72 7.98 -11.12
C ASP A 111 3.94 6.82 -10.14
N TYR A 112 3.35 5.67 -10.43
CA TYR A 112 3.51 4.50 -9.57
C TYR A 112 4.73 3.67 -9.98
N LYS A 113 5.23 2.88 -9.04
CA LYS A 113 6.24 1.85 -9.25
C LYS A 113 5.61 0.48 -9.13
N THR A 114 6.30 -0.53 -9.61
CA THR A 114 5.80 -1.92 -9.59
C THR A 114 6.81 -2.83 -8.91
N LEU A 115 6.32 -3.72 -8.06
CA LEU A 115 7.09 -4.81 -7.48
C LEU A 115 6.44 -6.14 -7.86
N THR A 116 7.24 -7.12 -8.21
CA THR A 116 6.77 -8.49 -8.46
C THR A 116 7.04 -9.35 -7.24
N ILE A 117 5.99 -9.91 -6.70
CA ILE A 117 6.04 -10.68 -5.45
C ILE A 117 5.60 -12.13 -5.69
#